data_75e70f596cb90dc222d02726ac819029
#
_entry.id   75e70f596cb90dc222d02726ac819029
#
_cell.length_a   1.000
_cell.length_b   1.000
_cell.length_c   1.000
_cell.angle_alpha   90.00
_cell.angle_beta   90.00
_cell.angle_gamma   90.00
#
_symmetry.space_group_name_H-M   'P 1'
#
loop_
_entity.id
_entity.type
_entity.pdbx_description
1 polymer ?
#
loop_
_entity_poly.entity_id
_entity_poly.type
_entity_poly.pdbx_seq_one_letter_code
_entity_poly.pdbx_strand_id
1 'polypeptide(L)'
;MAEKKTAAKGYQKFKADLAAGTLGEVYIFCGEESYLREYYLKEVQKKLVPAGFEEFNFHRVAGKGLTMEELTEMTEAMPMMAERTLIVVTDCDLYKLGEEQRTRLIALLDDFPEYCCLIFVYDLVEYKPNKTYKKLYAALSDKAQEVRFEPQDKSDLINWIARRFRATGHDIDARTAEHLMFTCGSLMTGLVPEIEKIGAYAKGRAVTVEDINAVADPVLDAVVFDMTSCLLYTSDAAD
;
A
#
# COMPACT_ATOMS: atom_id res chain seq x y z
N MET A 1 1.40 4.68 20.78
CA MET A 1 0.32 5.65 20.50
C MET A 1 0.78 6.87 19.69
N ALA A 2 1.96 7.46 19.94
CA ALA A 2 2.45 8.62 19.19
C ALA A 2 2.76 8.28 17.72
N GLU A 3 3.39 7.15 17.43
CA GLU A 3 3.74 6.71 16.06
C GLU A 3 2.48 6.48 15.18
N LYS A 4 1.43 5.83 15.70
CA LYS A 4 0.16 5.67 14.95
C LYS A 4 -0.49 7.01 14.60
N LYS A 5 -0.43 8.01 15.50
CA LYS A 5 -0.95 9.36 15.21
C LYS A 5 -0.14 10.08 14.13
N THR A 6 1.17 9.91 14.11
CA THR A 6 2.06 10.51 13.10
C THR A 6 1.86 9.83 11.73
N ALA A 7 1.76 8.51 11.68
CA ALA A 7 1.47 7.73 10.48
C ALA A 7 0.14 8.12 9.83
N ALA A 8 -0.93 8.18 10.64
CA ALA A 8 -2.25 8.61 10.17
C ALA A 8 -2.22 10.04 9.61
N LYS A 9 -1.43 10.94 10.21
CA LYS A 9 -1.27 12.33 9.77
C LYS A 9 -0.55 12.41 8.43
N GLY A 10 0.49 11.60 8.21
CA GLY A 10 1.22 11.52 6.93
C GLY A 10 0.33 11.04 5.79
N TYR A 11 -0.45 9.99 6.02
CA TYR A 11 -1.39 9.46 5.05
C TYR A 11 -2.50 10.47 4.68
N GLN A 12 -3.10 11.15 5.67
CA GLN A 12 -4.15 12.14 5.41
C GLN A 12 -3.61 13.37 4.67
N LYS A 13 -2.41 13.84 5.03
CA LYS A 13 -1.74 14.93 4.32
C LYS A 13 -1.50 14.55 2.86
N PHE A 14 -0.92 13.37 2.60
CA PHE A 14 -0.68 12.89 1.25
C PHE A 14 -1.98 12.83 0.41
N LYS A 15 -3.08 12.35 0.98
CA LYS A 15 -4.38 12.33 0.27
C LYS A 15 -4.87 13.73 -0.09
N ALA A 16 -4.71 14.68 0.82
CA ALA A 16 -5.10 16.07 0.58
C ALA A 16 -4.22 16.70 -0.53
N ASP A 17 -2.91 16.48 -0.48
CA ASP A 17 -1.95 16.98 -1.47
C ASP A 17 -2.22 16.37 -2.86
N LEU A 18 -2.51 15.07 -2.94
CA LEU A 18 -2.87 14.39 -4.19
C LEU A 18 -4.17 14.96 -4.78
N ALA A 19 -5.19 15.17 -3.96
CA ALA A 19 -6.47 15.74 -4.41
C ALA A 19 -6.30 17.18 -4.90
N ALA A 20 -5.49 17.98 -4.21
CA ALA A 20 -5.19 19.36 -4.58
C ALA A 20 -4.22 19.47 -5.77
N GLY A 21 -3.48 18.41 -6.10
CA GLY A 21 -2.43 18.44 -7.11
C GLY A 21 -1.13 19.08 -6.65
N THR A 22 -0.92 19.19 -5.33
CA THR A 22 0.25 19.81 -4.70
C THR A 22 1.17 18.75 -4.08
N LEU A 23 1.47 17.70 -4.85
CA LEU A 23 2.36 16.64 -4.41
C LEU A 23 3.77 17.17 -4.13
N GLY A 24 4.38 16.70 -3.03
CA GLY A 24 5.77 16.96 -2.70
C GLY A 24 6.76 16.27 -3.65
N GLU A 25 8.01 16.32 -3.28
CA GLU A 25 9.12 15.82 -4.11
C GLU A 25 9.48 14.39 -3.76
N VAL A 26 9.59 14.04 -2.47
CA VAL A 26 10.05 12.72 -2.03
C VAL A 26 9.07 12.09 -1.06
N TYR A 27 8.75 10.83 -1.32
CA TYR A 27 7.85 10.03 -0.48
C TYR A 27 8.47 8.68 -0.10
N ILE A 28 8.07 8.17 1.06
CA ILE A 28 8.33 6.80 1.50
C ILE A 28 6.99 6.13 1.72
N PHE A 29 6.63 5.21 0.83
CA PHE A 29 5.42 4.41 0.91
C PHE A 29 5.71 3.09 1.61
N CYS A 30 5.10 2.85 2.77
CA CYS A 30 5.29 1.64 3.56
C CYS A 30 3.98 1.22 4.25
N GLY A 31 3.98 0.11 4.97
CA GLY A 31 2.81 -0.42 5.68
C GLY A 31 2.27 -1.70 5.07
N GLU A 32 1.35 -2.35 5.79
CA GLU A 32 0.87 -3.69 5.48
C GLU A 32 -0.18 -3.71 4.34
N GLU A 33 -0.90 -2.59 4.12
CA GLU A 33 -1.98 -2.53 3.14
C GLU A 33 -1.43 -2.23 1.72
N SER A 34 -0.92 -3.27 1.08
CA SER A 34 -0.31 -3.18 -0.25
C SER A 34 -1.32 -2.78 -1.34
N TYR A 35 -2.60 -3.16 -1.20
CA TYR A 35 -3.64 -2.76 -2.15
C TYR A 35 -3.80 -1.24 -2.21
N LEU A 36 -3.89 -0.56 -1.05
CA LEU A 36 -3.99 0.89 -1.01
C LEU A 36 -2.72 1.57 -1.51
N ARG A 37 -1.56 1.02 -1.19
CA ARG A 37 -0.27 1.52 -1.66
C ARG A 37 -0.18 1.53 -3.19
N GLU A 38 -0.52 0.41 -3.84
CA GLU A 38 -0.55 0.32 -5.31
C GLU A 38 -1.67 1.18 -5.93
N TYR A 39 -2.83 1.27 -5.27
CA TYR A 39 -3.91 2.13 -5.72
C TYR A 39 -3.46 3.60 -5.77
N TYR A 40 -2.88 4.10 -4.68
CA TYR A 40 -2.43 5.49 -4.62
C TYR A 40 -1.21 5.76 -5.51
N LEU A 41 -0.34 4.79 -5.69
CA LEU A 41 0.76 4.89 -6.63
C LEU A 41 0.25 5.11 -8.08
N LYS A 42 -0.78 4.35 -8.48
CA LYS A 42 -1.45 4.55 -9.77
C LYS A 42 -2.13 5.91 -9.88
N GLU A 43 -2.74 6.40 -8.80
CA GLU A 43 -3.35 7.73 -8.79
C GLU A 43 -2.30 8.86 -8.91
N VAL A 44 -1.14 8.72 -8.25
CA VAL A 44 0.00 9.63 -8.44
C VAL A 44 0.49 9.59 -9.88
N GLN A 45 0.66 8.41 -10.46
CA GLN A 45 1.08 8.24 -11.85
C GLN A 45 0.11 8.96 -12.80
N LYS A 46 -1.20 8.71 -12.68
CA LYS A 46 -2.22 9.38 -13.51
C LYS A 46 -2.20 10.90 -13.37
N LYS A 47 -1.82 11.40 -12.18
CA LYS A 47 -1.79 12.84 -11.89
C LYS A 47 -0.58 13.53 -12.48
N LEU A 48 0.59 12.89 -12.43
CA LEU A 48 1.88 13.48 -12.80
C LEU A 48 2.30 13.16 -14.25
N VAL A 49 1.88 12.00 -14.76
CA VAL A 49 2.36 11.48 -16.05
C VAL A 49 1.26 11.56 -17.08
N PRO A 50 1.40 12.41 -18.12
CA PRO A 50 0.42 12.49 -19.20
C PRO A 50 0.34 11.18 -20.00
N ALA A 51 -0.88 10.83 -20.42
CA ALA A 51 -1.11 9.63 -21.23
C ALA A 51 -0.33 9.70 -22.56
N GLY A 52 0.38 8.61 -22.89
CA GLY A 52 1.24 8.51 -24.06
C GLY A 52 2.67 8.99 -23.86
N PHE A 53 3.01 9.48 -22.68
CA PHE A 53 4.38 9.90 -22.33
C PHE A 53 4.94 9.13 -21.12
N GLU A 54 4.36 7.98 -20.80
CA GLU A 54 4.76 7.13 -19.68
C GLU A 54 6.22 6.67 -19.81
N GLU A 55 6.66 6.29 -20.99
CA GLU A 55 8.02 5.82 -21.23
C GLU A 55 9.11 6.87 -20.91
N PHE A 56 8.75 8.15 -20.99
CA PHE A 56 9.68 9.26 -20.74
C PHE A 56 9.60 9.81 -19.31
N ASN A 57 8.42 9.75 -18.69
CA ASN A 57 8.16 10.44 -17.43
C ASN A 57 7.84 9.51 -16.26
N PHE A 58 7.79 8.20 -16.47
CA PHE A 58 7.56 7.21 -15.43
C PHE A 58 8.61 6.12 -15.44
N HIS A 59 9.36 6.04 -14.33
CA HIS A 59 10.39 5.01 -14.16
C HIS A 59 10.12 4.22 -12.89
N ARG A 60 9.95 2.90 -13.01
CA ARG A 60 9.83 1.99 -11.87
C ARG A 60 11.02 1.03 -11.88
N VAL A 61 11.84 1.11 -10.83
CA VAL A 61 13.07 0.35 -10.71
C VAL A 61 13.13 -0.42 -9.39
N ALA A 62 13.79 -1.57 -9.40
CA ALA A 62 14.07 -2.31 -8.17
C ALA A 62 15.22 -1.65 -7.41
N GLY A 63 15.09 -1.48 -6.11
CA GLY A 63 16.16 -0.92 -5.27
C GLY A 63 17.35 -1.87 -5.06
N LYS A 64 17.14 -3.18 -5.33
CA LYS A 64 18.22 -4.16 -5.26
C LYS A 64 19.19 -3.96 -6.43
N GLY A 65 20.42 -3.56 -6.11
CA GLY A 65 21.46 -3.31 -7.10
C GLY A 65 21.47 -1.91 -7.71
N LEU A 66 20.48 -1.09 -7.40
CA LEU A 66 20.44 0.32 -7.82
C LEU A 66 21.51 1.12 -7.07
N THR A 67 22.32 1.85 -7.80
CA THR A 67 23.29 2.80 -7.22
C THR A 67 22.64 4.19 -7.06
N MET A 68 23.14 4.98 -6.12
CA MET A 68 22.64 6.35 -5.97
C MET A 68 23.11 7.28 -7.09
N GLU A 69 24.13 6.89 -7.87
CA GLU A 69 24.53 7.56 -9.11
C GLU A 69 23.44 7.40 -10.18
N GLU A 70 23.04 6.16 -10.46
CA GLU A 70 21.96 5.88 -11.41
C GLU A 70 20.65 6.55 -10.98
N LEU A 71 20.34 6.57 -9.68
CA LEU A 71 19.17 7.28 -9.18
C LEU A 71 19.28 8.79 -9.42
N THR A 72 20.45 9.39 -9.17
CA THR A 72 20.68 10.81 -9.42
C THR A 72 20.51 11.15 -10.91
N GLU A 73 21.10 10.38 -11.80
CA GLU A 73 20.94 10.57 -13.26
C GLU A 73 19.47 10.51 -13.69
N MET A 74 18.68 9.57 -13.12
CA MET A 74 17.25 9.49 -13.40
C MET A 74 16.47 10.71 -12.87
N THR A 75 16.83 11.25 -11.70
CA THR A 75 16.14 12.41 -11.11
C THR A 75 16.47 13.70 -11.82
N GLU A 76 17.69 13.82 -12.36
CA GLU A 76 18.14 15.00 -13.13
C GLU A 76 17.59 15.04 -14.55
N ALA A 77 17.04 13.94 -15.06
CA ALA A 77 16.43 13.87 -16.37
C ALA A 77 15.19 14.78 -16.46
N MET A 78 15.21 15.73 -17.40
CA MET A 78 14.11 16.68 -17.60
C MET A 78 12.84 15.97 -18.09
N PRO A 79 11.65 16.30 -17.55
CA PRO A 79 10.40 15.74 -18.01
C PRO A 79 10.10 16.10 -19.48
N MET A 80 9.51 15.18 -20.22
CA MET A 80 9.11 15.36 -21.59
C MET A 80 7.61 15.59 -21.72
N MET A 81 7.20 16.77 -22.16
CA MET A 81 5.78 17.15 -22.31
C MET A 81 4.94 16.98 -21.03
N ALA A 82 5.60 17.04 -19.89
CA ALA A 82 5.02 16.95 -18.55
C ALA A 82 5.68 18.00 -17.64
N GLU A 83 5.02 18.33 -16.54
CA GLU A 83 5.60 19.22 -15.53
C GLU A 83 6.59 18.49 -14.64
N ARG A 84 6.38 17.18 -14.44
CA ARG A 84 7.18 16.38 -13.51
C ARG A 84 7.42 14.96 -14.02
N THR A 85 8.58 14.41 -13.67
CA THR A 85 8.92 13.00 -13.81
C THR A 85 8.52 12.26 -12.52
N LEU A 86 8.02 11.04 -12.63
CA LEU A 86 7.74 10.14 -11.50
C LEU A 86 8.73 8.98 -11.49
N ILE A 87 9.50 8.87 -10.42
CA ILE A 87 10.43 7.75 -10.19
C ILE A 87 9.96 6.94 -8.99
N VAL A 88 9.83 5.64 -9.18
CA VAL A 88 9.42 4.70 -8.14
C VAL A 88 10.54 3.69 -7.92
N VAL A 89 11.09 3.66 -6.72
CA VAL A 89 12.13 2.72 -6.31
C VAL A 89 11.53 1.70 -5.35
N THR A 90 11.48 0.43 -5.75
CA THR A 90 10.86 -0.64 -4.94
C THR A 90 11.92 -1.39 -4.14
N ASP A 91 11.69 -1.53 -2.83
CA ASP A 91 12.49 -2.33 -1.90
C ASP A 91 13.98 -1.93 -1.82
N CYS A 92 14.25 -0.62 -1.81
CA CYS A 92 15.56 -0.09 -1.49
C CYS A 92 15.70 0.08 0.03
N ASP A 93 16.50 -0.76 0.70
CA ASP A 93 16.77 -0.58 2.13
C ASP A 93 17.77 0.56 2.33
N LEU A 94 17.27 1.78 2.47
CA LEU A 94 18.06 3.01 2.57
C LEU A 94 19.04 2.99 3.75
N TYR A 95 18.73 2.27 4.81
CA TYR A 95 19.60 2.18 6.01
C TYR A 95 20.65 1.07 5.91
N LYS A 96 20.54 0.15 4.93
CA LYS A 96 21.59 -0.85 4.64
C LYS A 96 22.54 -0.44 3.52
N LEU A 97 22.35 0.72 2.93
CA LEU A 97 23.30 1.28 1.96
C LEU A 97 24.70 1.42 2.55
N GLY A 98 25.75 1.26 1.73
CA GLY A 98 27.12 1.58 2.11
C GLY A 98 27.31 3.06 2.41
N GLU A 99 28.40 3.45 3.08
CA GLU A 99 28.64 4.82 3.52
C GLU A 99 28.66 5.82 2.35
N GLU A 100 29.31 5.44 1.26
CA GLU A 100 29.39 6.26 0.05
C GLU A 100 27.99 6.49 -0.55
N GLN A 101 27.19 5.43 -0.71
CA GLN A 101 25.82 5.52 -1.24
C GLN A 101 24.91 6.35 -0.34
N ARG A 102 25.06 6.23 1.00
CA ARG A 102 24.31 7.12 1.93
C ARG A 102 24.69 8.59 1.78
N THR A 103 25.98 8.87 1.58
CA THR A 103 26.44 10.25 1.39
C THR A 103 25.89 10.84 0.10
N ARG A 104 25.87 10.07 -0.99
CA ARG A 104 25.28 10.47 -2.28
C ARG A 104 23.77 10.69 -2.16
N LEU A 105 23.05 9.81 -1.46
CA LEU A 105 21.61 9.98 -1.23
C LEU A 105 21.31 11.25 -0.43
N ILE A 106 22.10 11.56 0.59
CA ILE A 106 21.93 12.81 1.37
C ILE A 106 22.15 14.02 0.45
N ALA A 107 23.19 14.02 -0.39
CA ALA A 107 23.46 15.11 -1.32
C ALA A 107 22.31 15.27 -2.33
N LEU A 108 21.78 14.18 -2.87
CA LEU A 108 20.62 14.19 -3.76
C LEU A 108 19.38 14.77 -3.06
N LEU A 109 19.11 14.42 -1.81
CA LEU A 109 17.96 14.94 -1.07
C LEU A 109 18.11 16.43 -0.71
N ASP A 110 19.33 16.91 -0.51
CA ASP A 110 19.59 18.31 -0.18
C ASP A 110 19.35 19.24 -1.37
N ASP A 111 19.62 18.79 -2.60
CA ASP A 111 19.43 19.54 -3.86
C ASP A 111 18.52 18.75 -4.81
N PHE A 112 17.33 18.39 -4.35
CA PHE A 112 16.41 17.57 -5.13
C PHE A 112 15.63 18.42 -6.14
N PRO A 113 15.52 17.99 -7.43
CA PRO A 113 14.86 18.80 -8.46
C PRO A 113 13.34 18.86 -8.28
N GLU A 114 12.77 20.06 -8.31
CA GLU A 114 11.32 20.33 -8.14
C GLU A 114 10.45 19.64 -9.21
N TYR A 115 11.02 19.41 -10.40
CA TYR A 115 10.35 18.74 -11.51
C TYR A 115 10.38 17.20 -11.41
N CYS A 116 10.88 16.62 -10.31
CA CYS A 116 10.85 15.19 -10.07
C CYS A 116 9.96 14.85 -8.85
N CYS A 117 9.33 13.70 -8.89
CA CYS A 117 8.68 13.07 -7.75
C CYS A 117 9.28 11.68 -7.54
N LEU A 118 9.96 11.48 -6.43
CA LEU A 118 10.59 10.21 -6.06
C LEU A 118 9.78 9.50 -4.98
N ILE A 119 9.41 8.25 -5.21
CA ILE A 119 8.69 7.42 -4.25
C ILE A 119 9.48 6.16 -3.96
N PHE A 120 9.97 6.02 -2.74
CA PHE A 120 10.49 4.75 -2.23
C PHE A 120 9.33 3.89 -1.75
N VAL A 121 9.13 2.73 -2.38
CA VAL A 121 8.07 1.77 -2.04
C VAL A 121 8.68 0.59 -1.29
N TYR A 122 8.20 0.32 -0.10
CA TYR A 122 8.59 -0.82 0.72
C TYR A 122 7.48 -1.87 0.67
N ASP A 123 7.73 -2.96 -0.06
CA ASP A 123 6.78 -4.06 -0.27
C ASP A 123 7.26 -5.36 0.42
N LEU A 124 8.39 -5.88 0.00
CA LEU A 124 9.00 -7.07 0.59
C LEU A 124 9.95 -6.73 1.75
N VAL A 125 10.54 -5.54 1.72
CA VAL A 125 11.43 -5.03 2.75
C VAL A 125 10.63 -4.13 3.70
N GLU A 126 10.75 -4.33 5.00
CA GLU A 126 10.12 -3.47 5.99
C GLU A 126 10.88 -2.16 6.16
N TYR A 127 10.20 -1.03 6.07
CA TYR A 127 10.81 0.26 6.37
C TYR A 127 11.03 0.44 7.87
N LYS A 128 12.32 0.45 8.28
CA LYS A 128 12.75 0.61 9.67
C LYS A 128 13.72 1.79 9.81
N PRO A 129 13.22 3.00 10.15
CA PRO A 129 14.08 4.14 10.38
C PRO A 129 15.15 3.86 11.44
N ASN A 130 16.43 4.12 11.11
CA ASN A 130 17.54 3.86 12.02
C ASN A 130 18.23 5.16 12.44
N LYS A 131 17.98 5.59 13.68
CA LYS A 131 18.52 6.82 14.28
C LYS A 131 20.03 6.79 14.50
N THR A 132 20.68 5.63 14.39
CA THR A 132 22.15 5.51 14.44
C THR A 132 22.80 6.27 13.30
N TYR A 133 22.16 6.27 12.12
CA TYR A 133 22.60 7.02 10.93
C TYR A 133 22.04 8.45 10.94
N LYS A 134 22.50 9.26 11.92
CA LYS A 134 21.93 10.58 12.25
C LYS A 134 21.73 11.49 11.04
N LYS A 135 22.72 11.58 10.14
CA LYS A 135 22.65 12.46 8.95
C LYS A 135 21.58 12.00 7.98
N LEU A 136 21.57 10.70 7.64
CA LEU A 136 20.56 10.13 6.74
C LEU A 136 19.14 10.23 7.34
N TYR A 137 19.02 9.91 8.64
CA TYR A 137 17.73 10.03 9.34
C TYR A 137 17.21 11.47 9.32
N ALA A 138 18.07 12.46 9.54
CA ALA A 138 17.69 13.87 9.50
C ALA A 138 17.26 14.30 8.09
N ALA A 139 18.05 13.96 7.07
CA ALA A 139 17.73 14.29 5.66
C ALA A 139 16.40 13.66 5.21
N LEU A 140 16.18 12.37 5.50
CA LEU A 140 14.90 11.71 5.16
C LEU A 140 13.72 12.29 5.97
N SER A 141 13.92 12.65 7.23
CA SER A 141 12.86 13.24 8.06
C SER A 141 12.48 14.67 7.62
N ASP A 142 13.40 15.41 7.02
CA ASP A 142 13.19 16.78 6.53
C ASP A 142 12.58 16.78 5.13
N LYS A 143 13.12 15.97 4.22
CA LYS A 143 12.82 16.00 2.78
C LYS A 143 11.78 14.98 2.33
N ALA A 144 11.68 13.83 3.00
CA ALA A 144 10.78 12.78 2.59
C ALA A 144 9.52 12.71 3.47
N GLN A 145 8.35 12.66 2.83
CA GLN A 145 7.10 12.42 3.54
C GLN A 145 6.85 10.90 3.67
N GLU A 146 6.86 10.38 4.91
CA GLU A 146 6.44 9.00 5.18
C GLU A 146 4.91 8.89 5.05
N VAL A 147 4.46 7.97 4.21
CA VAL A 147 3.06 7.60 4.00
C VAL A 147 2.90 6.13 4.32
N ARG A 148 2.26 5.86 5.46
CA ARG A 148 2.07 4.50 5.95
C ARG A 148 0.66 4.02 5.65
N PHE A 149 0.55 2.94 4.89
CA PHE A 149 -0.71 2.30 4.52
C PHE A 149 -1.01 1.19 5.52
N GLU A 150 -1.76 1.54 6.56
CA GLU A 150 -2.19 0.61 7.61
C GLU A 150 -3.48 -0.11 7.21
N PRO A 151 -3.74 -1.32 7.76
CA PRO A 151 -5.04 -1.98 7.59
C PRO A 151 -6.18 -1.04 7.98
N GLN A 152 -7.26 -1.10 7.22
CA GLN A 152 -8.40 -0.22 7.42
C GLN A 152 -9.20 -0.63 8.67
N ASP A 153 -9.87 0.35 9.29
CA ASP A 153 -10.79 0.08 10.39
C ASP A 153 -11.97 -0.77 9.90
N LYS A 154 -12.52 -1.60 10.81
CA LYS A 154 -13.58 -2.56 10.49
C LYS A 154 -14.76 -1.92 9.73
N SER A 155 -15.21 -0.75 10.16
CA SER A 155 -16.33 -0.04 9.53
C SER A 155 -16.02 0.42 8.11
N ASP A 156 -14.80 0.92 7.88
CA ASP A 156 -14.34 1.38 6.57
C ASP A 156 -14.16 0.20 5.61
N LEU A 157 -13.65 -0.92 6.12
CA LEU A 157 -13.47 -2.13 5.33
C LEU A 157 -14.80 -2.76 4.92
N ILE A 158 -15.81 -2.82 5.82
CA ILE A 158 -17.17 -3.27 5.49
C ILE A 158 -17.77 -2.40 4.38
N ASN A 159 -17.66 -1.07 4.51
CA ASN A 159 -18.15 -0.14 3.50
C ASN A 159 -17.43 -0.31 2.16
N TRP A 160 -16.13 -0.59 2.19
CA TRP A 160 -15.35 -0.85 0.98
C TRP A 160 -15.75 -2.17 0.31
N ILE A 161 -15.93 -3.26 1.07
CA ILE A 161 -16.41 -4.56 0.58
C ILE A 161 -17.77 -4.38 -0.11
N ALA A 162 -18.72 -3.71 0.57
CA ALA A 162 -20.03 -3.47 0.02
C ALA A 162 -20.01 -2.66 -1.30
N ARG A 163 -19.14 -1.64 -1.38
CA ARG A 163 -18.96 -0.87 -2.63
C ARG A 163 -18.39 -1.74 -3.77
N ARG A 164 -17.46 -2.63 -3.47
CA ARG A 164 -16.88 -3.52 -4.49
C ARG A 164 -17.90 -4.53 -5.01
N PHE A 165 -18.68 -5.15 -4.15
CA PHE A 165 -19.77 -6.04 -4.58
C PHE A 165 -20.81 -5.29 -5.43
N ARG A 166 -21.19 -4.06 -5.03
CA ARG A 166 -22.11 -3.24 -5.86
C ARG A 166 -21.56 -2.92 -7.23
N ALA A 167 -20.26 -2.67 -7.34
CA ALA A 167 -19.62 -2.39 -8.63
C ALA A 167 -19.72 -3.59 -9.60
N THR A 168 -19.92 -4.80 -9.09
CA THR A 168 -20.14 -6.03 -9.86
C THR A 168 -21.61 -6.48 -9.91
N GLY A 169 -22.53 -5.62 -9.43
CA GLY A 169 -23.98 -5.89 -9.48
C GLY A 169 -24.51 -6.77 -8.34
N HIS A 170 -23.80 -6.84 -7.22
CA HIS A 170 -24.20 -7.65 -6.06
C HIS A 170 -24.39 -6.76 -4.82
N ASP A 171 -25.32 -7.13 -3.96
CA ASP A 171 -25.45 -6.56 -2.63
C ASP A 171 -24.89 -7.53 -1.57
N ILE A 172 -24.36 -6.98 -0.48
CA ILE A 172 -23.92 -7.70 0.69
C ILE A 172 -24.28 -6.89 1.94
N ASP A 173 -24.81 -7.54 2.97
CA ASP A 173 -25.05 -6.90 4.25
C ASP A 173 -23.79 -6.85 5.12
N ALA A 174 -23.84 -6.02 6.18
CA ALA A 174 -22.69 -5.81 7.05
C ALA A 174 -22.25 -7.10 7.79
N ARG A 175 -23.20 -7.94 8.20
CA ARG A 175 -22.90 -9.19 8.91
C ARG A 175 -22.19 -10.21 7.98
N THR A 176 -22.67 -10.32 6.76
CA THR A 176 -22.05 -11.17 5.72
C THR A 176 -20.66 -10.66 5.34
N ALA A 177 -20.48 -9.31 5.26
CA ALA A 177 -19.16 -8.72 5.04
C ALA A 177 -18.20 -8.97 6.23
N GLU A 178 -18.68 -8.95 7.47
CA GLU A 178 -17.90 -9.33 8.65
C GLU A 178 -17.48 -10.79 8.60
N HIS A 179 -18.37 -11.69 8.17
CA HIS A 179 -18.05 -13.10 7.99
C HIS A 179 -16.98 -13.31 6.92
N LEU A 180 -17.04 -12.57 5.80
CA LEU A 180 -15.98 -12.58 4.79
C LEU A 180 -14.63 -12.17 5.37
N MET A 181 -14.59 -11.10 6.18
CA MET A 181 -13.37 -10.64 6.84
C MET A 181 -12.83 -11.69 7.84
N PHE A 182 -13.72 -12.37 8.56
CA PHE A 182 -13.32 -13.44 9.46
C PHE A 182 -12.72 -14.61 8.68
N THR A 183 -13.33 -15.00 7.57
CA THR A 183 -12.90 -16.15 6.74
C THR A 183 -11.60 -15.87 5.99
N CYS A 184 -11.48 -14.70 5.34
CA CYS A 184 -10.39 -14.39 4.39
C CYS A 184 -9.38 -13.39 4.93
N GLY A 185 -9.54 -12.92 6.17
CA GLY A 185 -8.71 -11.89 6.77
C GLY A 185 -9.17 -10.48 6.42
N SER A 186 -8.47 -9.47 6.94
CA SER A 186 -8.86 -8.06 6.86
C SER A 186 -8.00 -7.21 5.93
N LEU A 187 -7.04 -7.79 5.22
CA LEU A 187 -6.25 -7.07 4.22
C LEU A 187 -6.98 -7.01 2.88
N MET A 188 -7.10 -5.82 2.32
CA MET A 188 -7.78 -5.60 1.03
C MET A 188 -7.17 -6.43 -0.11
N THR A 189 -5.84 -6.64 -0.08
CA THR A 189 -5.13 -7.46 -1.06
C THR A 189 -5.68 -8.90 -1.12
N GLY A 190 -5.96 -9.52 0.03
CA GLY A 190 -6.56 -10.85 0.11
C GLY A 190 -8.05 -10.85 -0.24
N LEU A 191 -8.76 -9.79 0.13
CA LEU A 191 -10.20 -9.68 -0.09
C LEU A 191 -10.58 -9.45 -1.57
N VAL A 192 -9.74 -8.80 -2.37
CA VAL A 192 -10.05 -8.51 -3.78
C VAL A 192 -10.37 -9.76 -4.58
N PRO A 193 -9.51 -10.79 -4.67
CA PRO A 193 -9.80 -12.00 -5.43
C PRO A 193 -10.99 -12.77 -4.87
N GLU A 194 -11.18 -12.76 -3.54
CA GLU A 194 -12.31 -13.45 -2.90
C GLU A 194 -13.65 -12.78 -3.27
N ILE A 195 -13.72 -11.44 -3.25
CA ILE A 195 -14.90 -10.69 -3.68
C ILE A 195 -15.26 -11.01 -5.14
N GLU A 196 -14.28 -11.07 -6.03
CA GLU A 196 -14.48 -11.40 -7.44
C GLU A 196 -15.01 -12.85 -7.61
N LYS A 197 -14.40 -13.80 -6.91
CA LYS A 197 -14.77 -15.21 -6.93
C LYS A 197 -16.19 -15.44 -6.38
N ILE A 198 -16.51 -14.86 -5.23
CA ILE A 198 -17.82 -14.95 -4.60
C ILE A 198 -18.89 -14.25 -5.44
N GLY A 199 -18.60 -13.07 -6.00
CA GLY A 199 -19.52 -12.37 -6.90
C GLY A 199 -19.85 -13.21 -8.13
N ALA A 200 -18.87 -13.81 -8.77
CA ALA A 200 -19.08 -14.71 -9.90
C ALA A 200 -19.97 -15.93 -9.53
N TYR A 201 -19.82 -16.45 -8.32
CA TYR A 201 -20.65 -17.56 -7.81
C TYR A 201 -22.09 -17.12 -7.51
N ALA A 202 -22.28 -15.95 -6.94
CA ALA A 202 -23.60 -15.43 -6.57
C ALA A 202 -24.51 -15.07 -7.77
N LYS A 203 -23.97 -14.95 -8.98
CA LYS A 203 -24.72 -14.77 -10.25
C LYS A 203 -25.76 -13.65 -10.22
N GLY A 204 -25.39 -12.47 -9.71
CA GLY A 204 -26.25 -11.26 -9.73
C GLY A 204 -27.27 -11.17 -8.58
N ARG A 205 -27.32 -12.11 -7.66
CA ARG A 205 -28.11 -12.01 -6.41
C ARG A 205 -27.29 -11.43 -5.25
N ALA A 206 -27.95 -11.11 -4.16
CA ALA A 206 -27.27 -10.73 -2.93
C ALA A 206 -26.37 -11.87 -2.42
N VAL A 207 -25.19 -11.53 -1.93
CA VAL A 207 -24.21 -12.46 -1.37
C VAL A 207 -24.64 -12.88 0.01
N THR A 208 -24.54 -14.19 0.29
CA THR A 208 -24.88 -14.78 1.58
C THR A 208 -23.66 -15.43 2.24
N VAL A 209 -23.80 -15.79 3.53
CA VAL A 209 -22.77 -16.51 4.27
C VAL A 209 -22.47 -17.86 3.62
N GLU A 210 -23.51 -18.54 3.10
CA GLU A 210 -23.37 -19.84 2.41
C GLU A 210 -22.53 -19.73 1.15
N ASP A 211 -22.62 -18.61 0.42
CA ASP A 211 -21.79 -18.36 -0.76
C ASP A 211 -20.32 -18.21 -0.39
N ILE A 212 -20.03 -17.49 0.70
CA ILE A 212 -18.68 -17.33 1.22
C ILE A 212 -18.13 -18.70 1.61
N ASN A 213 -18.88 -19.47 2.41
CA ASN A 213 -18.44 -20.79 2.88
C ASN A 213 -18.26 -21.81 1.74
N ALA A 214 -18.96 -21.61 0.62
CA ALA A 214 -18.88 -22.52 -0.54
C ALA A 214 -17.62 -22.31 -1.40
N VAL A 215 -17.10 -21.06 -1.47
CA VAL A 215 -16.06 -20.75 -2.47
C VAL A 215 -14.88 -19.95 -1.94
N ALA A 216 -14.98 -19.35 -0.76
CA ALA A 216 -13.88 -18.57 -0.19
C ALA A 216 -12.74 -19.47 0.30
N ASP A 217 -11.51 -19.02 0.14
CA ASP A 217 -10.33 -19.68 0.70
C ASP A 217 -10.05 -19.14 2.10
N PRO A 218 -10.28 -19.93 3.18
CA PRO A 218 -10.13 -19.44 4.54
C PRO A 218 -8.65 -19.27 4.91
N VAL A 219 -8.35 -18.17 5.64
CA VAL A 219 -7.02 -17.99 6.24
C VAL A 219 -6.81 -18.95 7.42
N LEU A 220 -5.54 -19.21 7.74
CA LEU A 220 -5.18 -20.20 8.76
C LEU A 220 -5.86 -19.96 10.12
N ASP A 221 -5.97 -18.70 10.55
CA ASP A 221 -6.60 -18.33 11.82
C ASP A 221 -8.09 -18.70 11.86
N ALA A 222 -8.81 -18.54 10.74
CA ALA A 222 -10.21 -18.97 10.63
C ALA A 222 -10.34 -20.48 10.73
N VAL A 223 -9.46 -21.23 10.06
CA VAL A 223 -9.42 -22.71 10.12
C VAL A 223 -9.14 -23.21 11.55
N VAL A 224 -8.18 -22.61 12.24
CA VAL A 224 -7.86 -22.97 13.64
C VAL A 224 -9.02 -22.67 14.57
N PHE A 225 -9.72 -21.55 14.39
CA PHE A 225 -10.90 -21.20 15.18
C PHE A 225 -12.04 -22.22 14.99
N ASP A 226 -12.34 -22.60 13.74
CA ASP A 226 -13.38 -23.60 13.44
C ASP A 226 -13.03 -24.97 14.01
N MET A 227 -11.76 -25.40 13.93
CA MET A 227 -11.29 -26.64 14.55
C MET A 227 -11.44 -26.62 16.06
N THR A 228 -11.06 -25.52 16.73
CA THR A 228 -11.18 -25.42 18.20
C THR A 228 -12.64 -25.34 18.65
N SER A 229 -13.49 -24.67 17.90
CA SER A 229 -14.94 -24.63 18.16
C SER A 229 -15.58 -26.02 18.04
N CYS A 230 -15.21 -26.75 16.98
CA CYS A 230 -15.70 -28.13 16.77
C CYS A 230 -15.27 -29.06 17.91
N LEU A 231 -14.04 -28.98 18.40
CA LEU A 231 -13.52 -29.78 19.51
C LEU A 231 -14.22 -29.44 20.83
N LEU A 232 -14.55 -28.20 21.10
CA LEU A 232 -15.29 -27.80 22.31
C LEU A 232 -16.71 -28.32 22.29
N TYR A 233 -17.42 -28.30 21.15
CA TYR A 233 -18.77 -28.84 21.04
C TYR A 233 -18.84 -30.35 21.10
N THR A 234 -17.79 -31.08 20.70
CA THR A 234 -17.73 -32.54 20.82
C THR A 234 -17.39 -32.99 22.24
N SER A 235 -16.74 -32.17 23.06
CA SER A 235 -16.43 -32.45 24.46
C SER A 235 -17.66 -32.33 25.38
N ASP A 236 -18.57 -31.35 25.10
CA ASP A 236 -19.80 -31.17 25.89
C ASP A 236 -20.92 -32.20 25.58
N ALA A 237 -20.77 -32.98 24.52
CA ALA A 237 -21.75 -34.03 24.16
C ALA A 237 -21.36 -35.43 24.69
N ALA A 238 -20.29 -35.55 25.47
CA ALA A 238 -19.77 -36.82 26.01
C ALA A 238 -19.90 -36.98 27.53
N ASP A 239 -20.64 -36.09 28.24
CA ASP A 239 -21.02 -36.21 29.66
C ASP A 239 -22.51 -36.54 29.84
#